data_e14c525d38640e7ade81316e224e9195
#
_entry.id   e14c525d38640e7ade81316e224e9195
#
_cell.length_a   1.000
_cell.length_b   1.000
_cell.length_c   1.000
_cell.angle_alpha   90.00
_cell.angle_beta   90.00
_cell.angle_gamma   90.00
#
_symmetry.space_group_name_H-M   'P 1'
#
loop_
_entity.id
_entity.type
_entity.pdbx_description
1 polymer ?
#
loop_
_entity_poly.entity_id
_entity_poly.type
_entity_poly.pdbx_seq_one_letter_code
_entity_poly.pdbx_strand_id
1 'polypeptide(L)'
;MKWRVGFFIFIFFILSCVNKTTNDDLAIFKYNESSGIYTLDPVFAKDQATIWATNQLFNGLVQLDDNLNVKLSVANSYTITPNGLNYIFVLRDDVFFHDHDLFNNGKGRQVVAKDFEYSFTRLINKDLAAPGAWVMGNVESFKAKNDSTFTLRLKKP
;
A
#
# COMPACT_ATOMS: atom_id res chain seq x y z
N MET A 1 -67.94 -1.81 7.39
CA MET A 1 -66.97 -1.87 8.48
C MET A 1 -65.71 -2.70 8.13
N LYS A 2 -65.73 -3.61 7.16
CA LYS A 2 -64.60 -4.46 6.75
C LYS A 2 -63.50 -3.73 5.91
N TRP A 3 -63.83 -2.64 5.24
CA TRP A 3 -62.87 -1.92 4.38
C TRP A 3 -61.93 -0.97 5.15
N ARG A 4 -62.37 -0.50 6.31
CA ARG A 4 -61.54 0.38 7.18
C ARG A 4 -60.36 -0.38 7.84
N VAL A 5 -60.54 -1.65 8.11
CA VAL A 5 -59.48 -2.49 8.73
C VAL A 5 -58.36 -2.80 7.73
N GLY A 6 -58.68 -3.06 6.46
CA GLY A 6 -57.68 -3.32 5.40
C GLY A 6 -56.79 -2.11 5.13
N PHE A 7 -57.33 -0.89 5.20
CA PHE A 7 -56.58 0.34 4.98
C PHE A 7 -55.58 0.62 6.12
N PHE A 8 -55.93 0.29 7.38
CA PHE A 8 -55.02 0.41 8.50
C PHE A 8 -53.89 -0.61 8.49
N ILE A 9 -54.11 -1.82 8.01
CA ILE A 9 -53.09 -2.84 7.87
C ILE A 9 -52.07 -2.47 6.77
N PHE A 10 -52.53 -1.82 5.68
CA PHE A 10 -51.64 -1.39 4.57
C PHE A 10 -50.74 -0.24 5.01
N ILE A 11 -51.15 0.65 5.88
CA ILE A 11 -50.34 1.75 6.43
C ILE A 11 -49.18 1.21 7.31
N PHE A 12 -49.39 0.09 8.02
CA PHE A 12 -48.37 -0.49 8.89
C PHE A 12 -47.20 -1.11 8.08
N PHE A 13 -47.41 -1.53 6.82
CA PHE A 13 -46.36 -2.06 5.96
C PHE A 13 -45.43 -0.99 5.37
N ILE A 14 -45.84 0.25 5.33
CA ILE A 14 -45.05 1.35 4.74
C ILE A 14 -44.03 1.92 5.75
N LEU A 15 -44.22 1.68 7.05
CA LEU A 15 -43.34 2.18 8.11
C LEU A 15 -42.14 1.27 8.42
N SER A 16 -41.95 0.18 7.66
CA SER A 16 -40.84 -0.78 7.85
C SER A 16 -39.53 -0.41 7.19
N CYS A 17 -39.40 0.76 6.58
CA CYS A 17 -38.08 1.29 6.17
C CYS A 17 -37.45 1.99 7.35
N VAL A 18 -36.89 1.24 8.28
CA VAL A 18 -35.89 1.76 9.21
C VAL A 18 -34.64 2.09 8.41
N ASN A 19 -34.47 3.38 8.13
CA ASN A 19 -33.17 3.88 7.70
C ASN A 19 -32.16 3.56 8.82
N LYS A 20 -31.40 2.50 8.60
CA LYS A 20 -30.19 2.26 9.39
C LYS A 20 -29.25 3.42 9.05
N THR A 21 -29.26 4.47 9.85
CA THR A 21 -28.18 5.47 9.84
C THR A 21 -26.92 4.73 10.26
N THR A 22 -26.22 4.19 9.27
CA THR A 22 -24.84 3.82 9.45
C THR A 22 -24.07 5.13 9.62
N ASN A 23 -23.41 5.28 10.76
CA ASN A 23 -22.38 6.30 10.96
C ASN A 23 -21.17 5.90 10.10
N ASP A 24 -21.28 6.02 8.79
CA ASP A 24 -20.27 5.55 7.85
C ASP A 24 -19.75 6.70 7.02
N ASP A 25 -18.88 7.49 7.62
CA ASP A 25 -17.90 8.28 6.87
C ASP A 25 -16.72 7.41 6.36
N LEU A 26 -16.74 6.10 6.64
CA LEU A 26 -15.69 5.17 6.21
C LEU A 26 -16.21 4.29 5.09
N ALA A 27 -15.58 4.41 3.92
CA ALA A 27 -15.80 3.46 2.82
C ALA A 27 -15.22 2.10 3.21
N ILE A 28 -16.07 1.08 3.30
CA ILE A 28 -15.65 -0.28 3.63
C ILE A 28 -15.39 -1.04 2.32
N PHE A 29 -14.13 -1.39 2.06
CA PHE A 29 -13.76 -2.29 0.99
C PHE A 29 -13.74 -3.73 1.52
N LYS A 30 -14.53 -4.62 0.90
CA LYS A 30 -14.56 -6.05 1.26
C LYS A 30 -13.88 -6.84 0.16
N TYR A 31 -12.78 -7.46 0.50
CA TYR A 31 -12.01 -8.34 -0.39
C TYR A 31 -12.21 -9.80 0.01
N ASN A 32 -12.59 -10.63 -0.96
CA ASN A 32 -12.71 -12.07 -0.77
C ASN A 32 -11.57 -12.78 -1.47
N GLU A 33 -10.74 -13.48 -0.70
CA GLU A 33 -9.61 -14.26 -1.19
C GLU A 33 -9.76 -15.73 -0.79
N SER A 34 -9.82 -16.61 -1.80
CA SER A 34 -10.04 -18.04 -1.60
C SER A 34 -8.80 -18.80 -1.14
N SER A 35 -7.60 -18.30 -1.51
CA SER A 35 -6.33 -18.98 -1.25
C SER A 35 -5.77 -18.72 0.15
N GLY A 36 -6.36 -17.77 0.89
CA GLY A 36 -5.85 -17.28 2.16
C GLY A 36 -4.63 -16.37 2.00
N ILE A 37 -4.40 -15.54 3.01
CA ILE A 37 -3.27 -14.61 3.09
C ILE A 37 -2.37 -15.07 4.23
N TYR A 38 -1.19 -15.59 3.92
CA TYR A 38 -0.30 -16.20 4.91
C TYR A 38 0.49 -15.17 5.71
N THR A 39 0.77 -14.01 5.12
CA THR A 39 1.55 -12.94 5.74
C THR A 39 1.18 -11.59 5.14
N LEU A 40 1.36 -10.53 5.92
CA LEU A 40 1.28 -9.15 5.43
C LEU A 40 2.66 -8.49 5.38
N ASP A 41 3.72 -9.24 5.65
CA ASP A 41 5.10 -8.75 5.47
C ASP A 41 5.52 -8.87 4.00
N PRO A 42 5.77 -7.73 3.29
CA PRO A 42 6.10 -7.73 1.87
C PRO A 42 7.33 -8.56 1.50
N VAL A 43 8.28 -8.71 2.43
CA VAL A 43 9.51 -9.48 2.22
C VAL A 43 9.21 -10.96 1.91
N PHE A 44 8.12 -11.50 2.45
CA PHE A 44 7.72 -12.90 2.27
C PHE A 44 6.58 -13.08 1.26
N ALA A 45 6.13 -12.02 0.62
CA ALA A 45 5.09 -12.10 -0.42
C ALA A 45 5.60 -12.90 -1.63
N LYS A 46 5.00 -14.07 -1.88
CA LYS A 46 5.43 -14.99 -2.96
C LYS A 46 4.29 -15.50 -3.84
N ASP A 47 3.08 -15.42 -3.37
CA ASP A 47 1.87 -15.82 -4.09
C ASP A 47 0.98 -14.62 -4.36
N GLN A 48 0.07 -14.76 -5.32
CA GLN A 48 -0.76 -13.66 -5.81
C GLN A 48 -1.65 -13.05 -4.72
N ALA A 49 -2.23 -13.89 -3.86
CA ALA A 49 -3.10 -13.44 -2.77
C ALA A 49 -2.34 -12.52 -1.78
N THR A 50 -1.16 -12.97 -1.37
CA THR A 50 -0.28 -12.20 -0.47
C THR A 50 0.25 -10.92 -1.14
N ILE A 51 0.66 -10.99 -2.42
CA ILE A 51 1.14 -9.83 -3.19
C ILE A 51 0.02 -8.79 -3.32
N TRP A 52 -1.20 -9.19 -3.66
CA TRP A 52 -2.32 -8.27 -3.79
C TRP A 52 -2.67 -7.61 -2.46
N ALA A 53 -2.71 -8.38 -1.37
CA ALA A 53 -2.98 -7.83 -0.05
C ALA A 53 -1.90 -6.83 0.40
N THR A 54 -0.63 -7.15 0.20
CA THR A 54 0.47 -6.26 0.56
C THR A 54 0.50 -4.99 -0.31
N ASN A 55 0.13 -5.07 -1.59
CA ASN A 55 0.01 -3.90 -2.46
C ASN A 55 -1.10 -2.92 -2.04
N GLN A 56 -2.10 -3.37 -1.27
CA GLN A 56 -3.10 -2.46 -0.69
C GLN A 56 -2.60 -1.74 0.57
N LEU A 57 -1.57 -2.26 1.22
CA LEU A 57 -1.06 -1.77 2.49
C LEU A 57 0.21 -0.94 2.34
N PHE A 58 1.01 -1.21 1.31
CA PHE A 58 2.34 -0.62 1.14
C PHE A 58 2.47 0.05 -0.23
N ASN A 59 2.94 1.28 -0.23
CA ASN A 59 3.27 2.00 -1.43
C ASN A 59 4.78 1.95 -1.74
N GLY A 60 5.12 1.75 -3.01
CA GLY A 60 6.49 1.85 -3.49
C GLY A 60 6.90 3.29 -3.82
N LEU A 61 8.17 3.48 -4.24
CA LEU A 61 8.65 4.74 -4.81
C LEU A 61 7.82 5.13 -6.04
N VAL A 62 7.52 4.12 -6.86
CA VAL A 62 6.72 4.20 -8.07
C VAL A 62 5.70 3.07 -8.08
N GLN A 63 4.71 3.16 -8.92
CA GLN A 63 3.70 2.12 -9.18
C GLN A 63 3.43 2.05 -10.68
N LEU A 64 2.72 1.03 -11.12
CA LEU A 64 2.23 0.94 -12.50
C LEU A 64 0.80 1.48 -12.57
N ASP A 65 0.49 2.18 -13.65
CA ASP A 65 -0.90 2.52 -14.01
C ASP A 65 -1.59 1.35 -14.75
N ASP A 66 -2.87 1.54 -15.12
CA ASP A 66 -3.65 0.51 -15.83
C ASP A 66 -3.09 0.16 -17.22
N ASN A 67 -2.23 1.01 -17.77
CA ASN A 67 -1.53 0.79 -19.04
C ASN A 67 -0.10 0.27 -18.86
N LEU A 68 0.26 -0.12 -17.63
CA LEU A 68 1.59 -0.58 -17.25
C LEU A 68 2.72 0.48 -17.39
N ASN A 69 2.38 1.77 -17.43
CA ASN A 69 3.36 2.83 -17.38
C ASN A 69 3.79 3.10 -15.94
N VAL A 70 5.06 3.45 -15.78
CA VAL A 70 5.60 3.86 -14.48
C VAL A 70 5.01 5.21 -14.06
N LYS A 71 4.38 5.24 -12.91
CA LYS A 71 3.76 6.40 -12.27
C LYS A 71 4.43 6.64 -10.91
N LEU A 72 4.63 7.91 -10.56
CA LEU A 72 5.12 8.28 -9.24
C LEU A 72 4.10 7.89 -8.14
N SER A 73 4.60 7.46 -6.98
CA SER A 73 3.80 7.12 -5.81
C SER A 73 4.34 7.85 -4.57
N VAL A 74 5.25 7.25 -3.79
CA VAL A 74 5.92 7.95 -2.69
C VAL A 74 7.00 8.91 -3.20
N ALA A 75 7.61 8.62 -4.36
CA ALA A 75 8.50 9.59 -5.00
C ALA A 75 7.71 10.76 -5.60
N ASN A 76 8.18 11.98 -5.36
CA ASN A 76 7.74 13.20 -6.02
C ASN A 76 8.37 13.36 -7.42
N SER A 77 9.62 12.91 -7.56
CA SER A 77 10.34 12.90 -8.82
C SER A 77 11.45 11.84 -8.83
N TYR A 78 11.93 11.51 -10.03
CA TYR A 78 13.16 10.74 -10.16
C TYR A 78 14.00 11.23 -11.34
N THR A 79 15.30 11.00 -11.26
CA THR A 79 16.27 11.29 -12.31
C THR A 79 17.09 10.05 -12.60
N ILE A 80 17.31 9.76 -13.88
CA ILE A 80 18.21 8.70 -14.33
C ILE A 80 19.43 9.36 -14.95
N THR A 81 20.64 8.96 -14.53
CA THR A 81 21.88 9.47 -15.16
C THR A 81 21.98 9.04 -16.62
N PRO A 82 22.69 9.80 -17.48
CA PRO A 82 22.77 9.52 -18.93
C PRO A 82 23.25 8.12 -19.29
N ASN A 83 24.05 7.47 -18.41
CA ASN A 83 24.52 6.10 -18.58
C ASN A 83 23.50 5.03 -18.14
N GLY A 84 22.29 5.43 -17.69
CA GLY A 84 21.25 4.50 -17.26
C GLY A 84 21.53 3.76 -15.94
N LEU A 85 22.63 4.07 -15.24
CA LEU A 85 23.06 3.29 -14.08
C LEU A 85 22.55 3.80 -12.74
N ASN A 86 22.40 5.12 -12.57
CA ASN A 86 21.99 5.69 -11.29
C ASN A 86 20.59 6.27 -11.38
N TYR A 87 19.77 5.89 -10.42
CA TYR A 87 18.42 6.37 -10.20
C TYR A 87 18.39 7.16 -8.89
N ILE A 88 17.95 8.40 -8.95
CA ILE A 88 17.86 9.32 -7.82
C ILE A 88 16.39 9.67 -7.63
N PHE A 89 15.80 9.25 -6.52
CA PHE A 89 14.41 9.54 -6.18
C PHE A 89 14.36 10.63 -5.12
N VAL A 90 13.51 11.62 -5.34
CA VAL A 90 13.15 12.62 -4.32
C VAL A 90 11.76 12.27 -3.80
N LEU A 91 11.62 12.08 -2.50
CA LEU A 91 10.36 11.70 -1.88
C LEU A 91 9.43 12.90 -1.70
N ARG A 92 8.15 12.64 -1.65
CA ARG A 92 7.12 13.57 -1.19
C ARG A 92 7.29 13.80 0.31
N ASP A 93 6.82 14.94 0.80
CA ASP A 93 6.85 15.34 2.21
C ASP A 93 5.51 15.17 2.92
N ASP A 94 4.46 14.80 2.18
CA ASP A 94 3.10 14.61 2.67
C ASP A 94 2.70 13.13 2.86
N VAL A 95 3.66 12.19 2.82
CA VAL A 95 3.41 10.76 3.01
C VAL A 95 3.77 10.35 4.43
N PHE A 96 2.81 9.76 5.12
CA PHE A 96 2.96 9.31 6.52
C PHE A 96 2.56 7.83 6.64
N PHE A 97 3.14 7.15 7.62
CA PHE A 97 2.61 5.86 8.05
C PHE A 97 1.23 6.04 8.67
N HIS A 98 0.40 5.01 8.59
CA HIS A 98 -0.87 4.96 9.31
C HIS A 98 -0.66 5.10 10.81
N ASP A 99 -1.62 5.72 11.49
CA ASP A 99 -1.62 5.83 12.94
C ASP A 99 -1.61 4.44 13.58
N HIS A 100 -0.76 4.25 14.60
CA HIS A 100 -0.65 2.99 15.33
C HIS A 100 0.00 3.21 16.70
N ASP A 101 -0.38 2.43 17.69
CA ASP A 101 0.09 2.55 19.08
C ASP A 101 1.62 2.39 19.25
N LEU A 102 2.30 1.79 18.27
CA LEU A 102 3.77 1.69 18.25
C LEU A 102 4.47 3.02 17.93
N PHE A 103 3.77 4.02 17.41
CA PHE A 103 4.32 5.34 17.18
C PHE A 103 4.12 6.25 18.39
N ASN A 104 4.99 7.24 18.54
CA ASN A 104 4.83 8.26 19.58
C ASN A 104 3.46 8.93 19.48
N ASN A 105 2.73 8.93 20.57
CA ASN A 105 1.36 9.45 20.66
C ASN A 105 0.37 8.79 19.69
N GLY A 106 0.64 7.56 19.23
CA GLY A 106 -0.21 6.82 18.30
C GLY A 106 -0.23 7.37 16.87
N LYS A 107 0.57 8.41 16.57
CA LYS A 107 0.59 9.07 15.25
C LYS A 107 1.69 8.53 14.36
N GLY A 108 1.30 8.12 13.13
CA GLY A 108 2.24 7.69 12.11
C GLY A 108 3.23 8.81 11.76
N ARG A 109 4.52 8.48 11.75
CA ARG A 109 5.56 9.43 11.34
C ARG A 109 5.62 9.57 9.82
N GLN A 110 6.26 10.62 9.33
CA GLN A 110 6.58 10.79 7.93
C GLN A 110 7.44 9.63 7.41
N VAL A 111 7.17 9.23 6.16
CA VAL A 111 8.00 8.25 5.43
C VAL A 111 9.24 8.96 4.91
N VAL A 112 10.40 8.36 5.16
CA VAL A 112 11.72 8.91 4.78
C VAL A 112 12.50 7.92 3.92
N ALA A 113 13.52 8.40 3.22
CA ALA A 113 14.34 7.57 2.32
C ALA A 113 15.01 6.38 3.04
N LYS A 114 15.26 6.49 4.34
CA LYS A 114 15.81 5.42 5.17
C LYS A 114 14.84 4.23 5.31
N ASP A 115 13.54 4.44 5.17
CA ASP A 115 12.55 3.35 5.19
C ASP A 115 12.69 2.45 3.95
N PHE A 116 12.99 3.04 2.80
CA PHE A 116 13.30 2.29 1.59
C PHE A 116 14.64 1.57 1.67
N GLU A 117 15.68 2.22 2.22
CA GLU A 117 16.97 1.56 2.48
C GLU A 117 16.80 0.34 3.39
N TYR A 118 16.03 0.49 4.46
CA TYR A 118 15.70 -0.61 5.36
C TYR A 118 14.95 -1.75 4.65
N SER A 119 13.93 -1.42 3.87
CA SER A 119 13.12 -2.41 3.15
C SER A 119 13.96 -3.19 2.13
N PHE A 120 14.83 -2.52 1.37
CA PHE A 120 15.71 -3.18 0.41
C PHE A 120 16.80 -4.01 1.11
N THR A 121 17.29 -3.54 2.26
CA THR A 121 18.24 -4.31 3.08
C THR A 121 17.60 -5.60 3.58
N ARG A 122 16.33 -5.56 4.03
CA ARG A 122 15.60 -6.78 4.40
C ARG A 122 15.44 -7.73 3.22
N LEU A 123 15.11 -7.21 2.03
CA LEU A 123 14.89 -8.02 0.83
C LEU A 123 16.14 -8.80 0.42
N ILE A 124 17.34 -8.24 0.59
CA ILE A 124 18.62 -8.91 0.26
C ILE A 124 19.25 -9.64 1.43
N ASN A 125 18.65 -9.60 2.61
CA ASN A 125 19.15 -10.31 3.78
C ASN A 125 19.02 -11.83 3.57
N LYS A 126 20.14 -12.53 3.54
CA LYS A 126 20.19 -13.98 3.33
C LYS A 126 19.50 -14.78 4.42
N ASP A 127 19.51 -14.29 5.65
CA ASP A 127 18.87 -14.98 6.77
C ASP A 127 17.34 -15.00 6.66
N LEU A 128 16.76 -14.04 5.95
CA LEU A 128 15.32 -13.99 5.68
C LEU A 128 14.90 -14.87 4.51
N ALA A 129 15.84 -15.29 3.65
CA ALA A 129 15.60 -16.09 2.46
C ALA A 129 14.39 -15.58 1.63
N ALA A 130 14.33 -14.23 1.45
CA ALA A 130 13.20 -13.57 0.81
C ALA A 130 12.94 -14.12 -0.60
N PRO A 131 11.72 -14.61 -0.92
CA PRO A 131 11.41 -15.16 -2.24
C PRO A 131 11.65 -14.18 -3.39
N GLY A 132 11.46 -12.87 -3.14
CA GLY A 132 11.66 -11.80 -4.12
C GLY A 132 13.09 -11.27 -4.24
N ALA A 133 14.06 -11.80 -3.47
CA ALA A 133 15.43 -11.27 -3.46
C ALA A 133 16.12 -11.25 -4.84
N TRP A 134 15.72 -12.11 -5.75
CA TRP A 134 16.26 -12.20 -7.11
C TRP A 134 16.06 -10.91 -7.94
N VAL A 135 15.02 -10.12 -7.66
CA VAL A 135 14.76 -8.84 -8.36
C VAL A 135 15.90 -7.84 -8.13
N MET A 136 16.64 -8.00 -7.03
CA MET A 136 17.80 -7.16 -6.71
C MET A 136 19.08 -7.59 -7.43
N GLY A 137 19.04 -8.62 -8.26
CA GLY A 137 20.22 -9.19 -8.93
C GLY A 137 21.03 -8.19 -9.76
N ASN A 138 20.38 -7.20 -10.40
CA ASN A 138 21.01 -6.13 -11.16
C ASN A 138 21.31 -4.88 -10.31
N VAL A 139 20.92 -4.83 -9.03
CA VAL A 139 21.24 -3.71 -8.15
C VAL A 139 22.64 -3.87 -7.60
N GLU A 140 23.49 -2.85 -7.77
CA GLU A 140 24.83 -2.77 -7.23
C GLU A 140 24.82 -2.21 -5.81
N SER A 141 24.08 -1.11 -5.62
CA SER A 141 23.96 -0.44 -4.34
C SER A 141 22.69 0.40 -4.25
N PHE A 142 22.25 0.67 -3.04
CA PHE A 142 21.17 1.59 -2.74
C PHE A 142 21.44 2.30 -1.41
N LYS A 143 21.00 3.54 -1.28
CA LYS A 143 21.24 4.33 -0.07
C LYS A 143 20.29 5.52 0.07
N ALA A 144 19.87 5.81 1.30
CA ALA A 144 19.28 7.08 1.68
C ALA A 144 20.39 8.13 1.83
N LYS A 145 20.41 9.16 1.01
CA LYS A 145 21.38 10.28 1.13
C LYS A 145 21.01 11.24 2.25
N ASN A 146 19.73 11.44 2.44
CA ASN A 146 19.09 12.22 3.49
C ASN A 146 17.64 11.73 3.64
N ASP A 147 16.80 12.39 4.42
CA ASP A 147 15.43 11.95 4.68
C ASP A 147 14.55 11.93 3.44
N SER A 148 14.80 12.80 2.44
CA SER A 148 13.99 12.92 1.24
C SER A 148 14.61 12.31 -0.02
N THR A 149 15.88 11.90 0.00
CA THR A 149 16.58 11.45 -1.21
C THR A 149 17.07 10.02 -1.09
N PHE A 150 16.52 9.14 -1.90
CA PHE A 150 16.93 7.75 -2.06
C PHE A 150 17.64 7.54 -3.40
N THR A 151 18.75 6.79 -3.39
CA THR A 151 19.52 6.49 -4.58
C THR A 151 19.66 4.99 -4.76
N LEU A 152 19.58 4.57 -6.03
CA LEU A 152 19.78 3.19 -6.45
C LEU A 152 20.75 3.17 -7.62
N ARG A 153 21.73 2.27 -7.59
CA ARG A 153 22.70 2.04 -8.66
C ARG A 153 22.56 0.64 -9.20
N LEU A 154 22.51 0.52 -10.52
CA LEU A 154 22.50 -0.75 -11.25
C LEU A 154 23.90 -1.16 -11.65
N LYS A 155 24.13 -2.47 -11.81
CA LYS A 155 25.35 -3.08 -12.39
C LYS A 155 25.40 -2.88 -13.89
N LYS A 156 24.23 -2.90 -14.53
CA LYS A 156 24.05 -2.76 -15.99
C LYS A 156 22.83 -1.87 -16.24
N PRO A 157 22.86 -1.00 -17.28
CA PRO A 157 21.72 -0.20 -17.66
C PRO A 157 20.59 -1.05 -18.24
#